data_2ed19007d5aba11fdfa6e6fc99cec3e0
#
_entry.id   2ed19007d5aba11fdfa6e6fc99cec3e0
#
_cell.length_a   1.000
_cell.length_b   1.000
_cell.length_c   1.000
_cell.angle_alpha   90.00
_cell.angle_beta   90.00
_cell.angle_gamma   90.00
#
_symmetry.space_group_name_H-M   'P 1'
#
loop_
_entity.id
_entity.type
_entity.pdbx_description
1 polymer ?
#
loop_
_entity_poly.entity_id
_entity_poly.type
_entity_poly.pdbx_seq_one_letter_code
_entity_poly.pdbx_strand_id
1 'polypeptide(L)'
;MEPIGDTTNPEALDSVSLGFMCGLEIHQQLATTKLHSRMPSKLYEYKSEDIPSDWPRLTRRLRASQGESGETDVAARFEQRRNRIFEYVQPPNAGLIELDESPPRNHEPEAVDVVLTMAALMDAKPIPNLQTMRKTVVDGSNTSGFQRTTIVATGGKIEADSSQVGIEVISLEEDSARKLETKRSELGETVVYNLDRLGVPLVEVATAPDVRSPEHAKDTALALGRLLRDTRRVRRGLGSIRQDLNVSIACGDRVEIKGCQDLDWIPRIIRLEMARQLHFYRLANELRSAASLPLLPPDREMDSKPVENRVHLATSNRIPLDIHELTEIFSECESEMVLSSLDTGSSVLAVPLPGFSGRLGKKTADENEAQLPRLGRELASAAKLAGVAGIFHSDELPAYGISSSEVDAVRSALSLSEQDAFVLCVAPGWQGKLALESVVYRARRAFHRIPKEVRNVVIRKGKPEDGTTTALRPLPGGARMYPETDIPVLEITPDRWSSICENLPLTVHERKERLNVLELSTNQVEALLNGEIDDLLFQGIEGPLELPPKAWASALLETGIDKPNALATSVHLREQGLLTREGAETLLMES
;
A
#
# COMPACT_ATOMS: atom_id res chain seq x y z
N MET A 1 3.94 28.50 16.93
CA MET A 1 4.86 29.20 15.99
C MET A 1 4.42 28.78 14.60
N GLU A 2 4.35 29.70 13.64
CA GLU A 2 3.99 29.32 12.26
C GLU A 2 4.99 28.27 11.71
N PRO A 3 4.54 27.20 11.06
CA PRO A 3 5.42 26.17 10.49
C PRO A 3 6.32 26.77 9.39
N ILE A 4 7.63 26.58 9.52
CA ILE A 4 8.64 27.11 8.60
C ILE A 4 9.11 25.98 7.67
N GLY A 5 9.32 26.30 6.39
CA GLY A 5 9.87 25.38 5.40
C GLY A 5 9.54 25.82 3.98
N ASP A 6 10.38 25.43 3.03
CA ASP A 6 10.16 25.68 1.60
C ASP A 6 9.51 24.45 0.96
N THR A 7 8.23 24.58 0.59
CA THR A 7 7.48 23.48 -0.06
C THR A 7 7.92 23.22 -1.50
N THR A 8 8.76 24.07 -2.08
CA THR A 8 9.35 23.88 -3.40
C THR A 8 10.67 23.11 -3.36
N ASN A 9 11.26 22.97 -2.16
CA ASN A 9 12.45 22.17 -1.89
C ASN A 9 12.19 21.16 -0.75
N PRO A 10 11.50 20.05 -1.02
CA PRO A 10 11.16 19.04 -0.02
C PRO A 10 12.37 18.47 0.73
N GLU A 11 13.52 18.39 0.08
CA GLU A 11 14.76 17.85 0.67
C GLU A 11 15.32 18.73 1.82
N ALA A 12 15.01 20.02 1.82
CA ALA A 12 15.45 20.96 2.85
C ALA A 12 14.47 21.06 4.05
N LEU A 13 13.38 20.29 4.07
CA LEU A 13 12.42 20.33 5.17
C LEU A 13 12.98 19.68 6.44
N ASP A 14 12.90 20.39 7.55
CA ASP A 14 13.32 19.90 8.86
C ASP A 14 12.17 19.18 9.58
N SER A 15 12.35 17.89 9.84
CA SER A 15 11.36 17.02 10.46
C SER A 15 10.98 17.46 11.88
N VAL A 16 11.95 17.94 12.66
CA VAL A 16 11.74 18.30 14.06
C VAL A 16 10.90 19.56 14.16
N SER A 17 11.24 20.60 13.41
CA SER A 17 10.52 21.88 13.43
C SER A 17 9.09 21.77 12.91
N LEU A 18 8.82 20.81 12.02
CA LEU A 18 7.48 20.53 11.50
C LEU A 18 6.65 19.60 12.39
N GLY A 19 7.22 19.07 13.49
CA GLY A 19 6.53 18.10 14.34
C GLY A 19 6.16 16.83 13.56
N PHE A 20 7.13 16.30 12.83
CA PHE A 20 6.98 15.09 12.03
C PHE A 20 6.70 13.88 12.91
N MET A 21 5.76 13.06 12.50
CA MET A 21 5.43 11.76 13.07
C MET A 21 5.22 10.76 11.95
N CYS A 22 5.83 9.60 12.09
CA CYS A 22 5.66 8.50 11.14
C CYS A 22 5.63 7.16 11.85
N GLY A 23 4.76 6.28 11.38
CA GLY A 23 4.74 4.85 11.69
C GLY A 23 4.72 4.05 10.39
N LEU A 24 5.14 2.81 10.47
CA LEU A 24 5.15 1.86 9.35
C LEU A 24 4.17 0.73 9.59
N GLU A 25 3.54 0.27 8.52
CA GLU A 25 2.82 -1.00 8.47
C GLU A 25 3.54 -1.90 7.47
N ILE A 26 4.08 -3.03 7.93
CA ILE A 26 4.78 -3.98 7.07
C ILE A 26 3.95 -5.24 6.96
N HIS A 27 3.67 -5.64 5.72
CA HIS A 27 2.96 -6.86 5.38
C HIS A 27 3.93 -7.84 4.72
N GLN A 28 4.12 -9.02 5.31
CA GLN A 28 5.02 -10.05 4.81
C GLN A 28 4.28 -11.37 4.64
N GLN A 29 4.33 -11.94 3.43
CA GLN A 29 3.78 -13.28 3.18
C GLN A 29 4.61 -14.35 3.88
N LEU A 30 3.93 -15.33 4.51
CA LEU A 30 4.56 -16.49 5.13
C LEU A 30 4.73 -17.64 4.13
N ALA A 31 5.76 -18.47 4.34
CA ALA A 31 6.08 -19.63 3.49
C ALA A 31 5.38 -20.91 3.98
N THR A 32 4.09 -20.82 4.29
CA THR A 32 3.26 -21.94 4.76
C THR A 32 2.13 -22.23 3.76
N THR A 33 1.25 -23.19 4.04
CA THR A 33 -0.01 -23.36 3.30
C THR A 33 -0.96 -22.19 3.56
N LYS A 34 -2.06 -22.10 2.79
CA LYS A 34 -3.05 -21.02 2.96
C LYS A 34 -3.72 -21.09 4.33
N LEU A 35 -4.00 -19.92 4.92
CA LEU A 35 -4.35 -19.74 6.33
C LEU A 35 -5.58 -20.54 6.78
N HIS A 36 -6.65 -20.51 5.99
CA HIS A 36 -7.94 -21.12 6.37
C HIS A 36 -8.43 -22.21 5.43
N SER A 37 -7.68 -22.53 4.36
CA SER A 37 -8.05 -23.60 3.42
C SER A 37 -7.08 -24.77 3.40
N ARG A 38 -5.85 -24.57 3.84
CA ARG A 38 -4.73 -25.52 3.74
C ARG A 38 -4.35 -25.86 2.30
N MET A 39 -4.84 -25.10 1.34
CA MET A 39 -4.41 -25.24 -0.06
C MET A 39 -2.93 -24.81 -0.19
N PRO A 40 -2.20 -25.35 -1.19
CA PRO A 40 -0.84 -24.90 -1.46
C PRO A 40 -0.81 -23.38 -1.71
N SER A 41 0.18 -22.69 -1.16
CA SER A 41 0.34 -21.24 -1.34
C SER A 41 1.20 -20.87 -2.57
N LYS A 42 1.29 -21.76 -3.56
CA LYS A 42 2.00 -21.53 -4.83
C LYS A 42 1.36 -20.34 -5.57
N LEU A 43 2.19 -19.41 -6.05
CA LEU A 43 1.72 -18.31 -6.91
C LEU A 43 1.96 -18.68 -8.38
N TYR A 44 0.93 -18.42 -9.19
CA TYR A 44 0.99 -18.54 -10.64
C TYR A 44 1.07 -17.13 -11.22
N GLU A 45 2.25 -16.61 -11.42
CA GLU A 45 2.52 -15.22 -11.82
C GLU A 45 2.12 -14.91 -13.27
N TYR A 46 1.05 -15.54 -13.78
CA TYR A 46 0.55 -15.32 -15.12
C TYR A 46 0.01 -13.90 -15.30
N LYS A 47 0.24 -13.33 -16.47
CA LYS A 47 -0.50 -12.15 -16.94
C LYS A 47 -1.89 -12.57 -17.39
N SER A 48 -2.77 -11.60 -17.64
CA SER A 48 -4.16 -11.88 -18.06
C SER A 48 -4.24 -12.71 -19.34
N GLU A 49 -3.35 -12.46 -20.29
CA GLU A 49 -3.26 -13.18 -21.57
C GLU A 49 -2.69 -14.60 -21.47
N ASP A 50 -1.93 -14.89 -20.40
CA ASP A 50 -1.24 -16.19 -20.21
C ASP A 50 -2.05 -17.17 -19.36
N ILE A 51 -3.22 -16.76 -18.87
CA ILE A 51 -4.06 -17.61 -18.01
C ILE A 51 -4.64 -18.77 -18.82
N PRO A 52 -4.48 -20.03 -18.34
CA PRO A 52 -5.07 -21.19 -18.99
C PRO A 52 -6.58 -21.04 -19.19
N SER A 53 -7.05 -21.34 -20.38
CA SER A 53 -8.45 -21.19 -20.77
C SER A 53 -9.42 -22.15 -20.06
N ASP A 54 -8.89 -23.24 -19.51
CA ASP A 54 -9.62 -24.25 -18.73
C ASP A 54 -9.82 -23.87 -17.26
N TRP A 55 -9.19 -22.78 -16.78
CA TRP A 55 -9.41 -22.30 -15.41
C TRP A 55 -10.81 -21.67 -15.28
N PRO A 56 -11.62 -22.11 -14.31
CA PRO A 56 -12.94 -21.57 -14.09
C PRO A 56 -12.90 -20.04 -13.82
N ARG A 57 -13.98 -19.37 -14.27
CA ARG A 57 -14.16 -17.95 -14.04
C ARG A 57 -15.55 -17.70 -13.44
N LEU A 58 -15.58 -16.88 -12.39
CA LEU A 58 -16.82 -16.50 -11.70
C LEU A 58 -16.97 -15.00 -11.71
N THR A 59 -18.21 -14.53 -11.80
CA THR A 59 -18.51 -13.10 -11.76
C THR A 59 -19.38 -12.78 -10.55
N ARG A 60 -18.99 -11.73 -9.80
CA ARG A 60 -19.72 -11.28 -8.60
C ARG A 60 -19.86 -9.75 -8.56
N ARG A 61 -20.88 -9.32 -7.81
CA ARG A 61 -21.03 -7.94 -7.32
C ARG A 61 -21.00 -7.99 -5.81
N LEU A 62 -20.06 -7.26 -5.20
CA LEU A 62 -19.94 -7.18 -3.75
C LEU A 62 -20.81 -6.05 -3.20
N ARG A 63 -21.39 -6.28 -2.03
CA ARG A 63 -22.12 -5.27 -1.25
C ARG A 63 -21.43 -5.10 0.09
N ALA A 64 -21.29 -3.84 0.53
CA ALA A 64 -20.76 -3.58 1.86
C ALA A 64 -21.76 -4.04 2.92
N SER A 65 -21.27 -4.81 3.89
CA SER A 65 -22.00 -5.13 5.11
C SER A 65 -22.03 -3.91 6.04
N GLN A 66 -23.06 -3.81 6.87
CA GLN A 66 -23.09 -2.86 7.98
C GLN A 66 -22.26 -3.45 9.13
N GLY A 67 -21.49 -2.59 9.81
CA GLY A 67 -20.78 -2.98 11.02
C GLY A 67 -21.75 -3.17 12.20
N GLU A 68 -21.23 -3.57 13.37
CA GLU A 68 -22.04 -3.75 14.60
C GLU A 68 -22.81 -2.51 15.04
N SER A 69 -22.29 -1.31 14.70
CA SER A 69 -22.98 -0.04 14.95
C SER A 69 -24.15 0.24 14.00
N GLY A 70 -24.42 -0.63 13.02
CA GLY A 70 -25.40 -0.40 11.94
C GLY A 70 -24.93 0.59 10.88
N GLU A 71 -23.70 1.08 10.97
CA GLU A 71 -23.09 2.00 9.99
C GLU A 71 -22.28 1.24 8.94
N THR A 72 -22.28 1.76 7.72
CA THR A 72 -21.40 1.27 6.66
C THR A 72 -20.12 2.10 6.64
N ASP A 73 -18.97 1.43 6.58
CA ASP A 73 -17.67 2.10 6.48
C ASP A 73 -17.57 3.09 5.32
N VAL A 74 -16.88 4.21 5.52
CA VAL A 74 -16.78 5.31 4.54
C VAL A 74 -16.10 4.84 3.25
N ALA A 75 -15.03 4.02 3.36
CA ALA A 75 -14.33 3.48 2.20
C ALA A 75 -15.20 2.48 1.43
N ALA A 76 -15.99 1.67 2.15
CA ALA A 76 -16.94 0.73 1.56
C ALA A 76 -18.07 1.45 0.80
N ARG A 77 -18.63 2.53 1.36
CA ARG A 77 -19.62 3.38 0.66
C ARG A 77 -19.06 4.01 -0.60
N PHE A 78 -17.80 4.44 -0.56
CA PHE A 78 -17.12 5.01 -1.72
C PHE A 78 -17.00 3.98 -2.85
N GLU A 79 -16.56 2.74 -2.56
CA GLU A 79 -16.43 1.68 -3.55
C GLU A 79 -17.78 1.23 -4.12
N GLN A 80 -18.83 1.17 -3.32
CA GLN A 80 -20.19 0.83 -3.79
C GLN A 80 -20.71 1.80 -4.86
N ARG A 81 -20.38 3.11 -4.76
CA ARG A 81 -20.78 4.12 -5.76
C ARG A 81 -20.18 3.86 -7.15
N ARG A 82 -19.06 3.13 -7.23
CA ARG A 82 -18.39 2.79 -8.49
C ARG A 82 -19.10 1.68 -9.28
N ASN A 83 -20.03 0.96 -8.68
CA ASN A 83 -20.86 -0.09 -9.29
C ASN A 83 -20.06 -1.07 -10.17
N ARG A 84 -18.92 -1.57 -9.65
CA ARG A 84 -18.04 -2.47 -10.37
C ARG A 84 -18.52 -3.92 -10.35
N ILE A 85 -18.17 -4.65 -11.42
CA ILE A 85 -18.30 -6.11 -11.52
C ILE A 85 -16.91 -6.71 -11.26
N PHE A 86 -16.84 -7.81 -10.53
CA PHE A 86 -15.62 -8.54 -10.25
C PHE A 86 -15.65 -9.90 -10.92
N GLU A 87 -14.65 -10.19 -11.74
CA GLU A 87 -14.41 -11.49 -12.36
C GLU A 87 -13.25 -12.17 -11.66
N TYR A 88 -13.45 -13.40 -11.19
CA TYR A 88 -12.46 -14.19 -10.47
C TYR A 88 -12.01 -15.38 -11.30
N VAL A 89 -10.71 -15.50 -11.49
CA VAL A 89 -10.07 -16.66 -12.09
C VAL A 89 -9.68 -17.61 -10.98
N GLN A 90 -10.12 -18.87 -11.08
CA GLN A 90 -9.87 -19.92 -10.10
C GLN A 90 -8.73 -20.83 -10.55
N PRO A 91 -7.49 -20.67 -10.00
CA PRO A 91 -6.37 -21.57 -10.26
C PRO A 91 -6.50 -22.87 -9.45
N PRO A 92 -5.66 -23.91 -9.72
CA PRO A 92 -5.72 -25.19 -9.02
C PRO A 92 -5.52 -25.14 -7.50
N ASN A 93 -4.92 -24.06 -6.99
CA ASN A 93 -4.73 -23.82 -5.55
C ASN A 93 -5.80 -22.91 -4.91
N ALA A 94 -6.93 -22.74 -5.56
CA ALA A 94 -8.10 -22.02 -5.01
C ALA A 94 -9.29 -22.97 -4.98
N GLY A 95 -9.79 -23.26 -3.78
CA GLY A 95 -10.92 -24.14 -3.53
C GLY A 95 -12.20 -23.37 -3.18
N LEU A 96 -13.15 -24.08 -2.58
CA LEU A 96 -14.45 -23.51 -2.20
C LEU A 96 -14.33 -22.44 -1.10
N ILE A 97 -13.30 -22.50 -0.25
CA ILE A 97 -13.08 -21.50 0.80
C ILE A 97 -12.64 -20.17 0.19
N GLU A 98 -11.73 -20.19 -0.79
CA GLU A 98 -11.33 -18.98 -1.54
C GLU A 98 -12.46 -18.42 -2.38
N LEU A 99 -13.44 -19.24 -2.74
CA LEU A 99 -14.66 -18.81 -3.44
C LEU A 99 -15.77 -18.33 -2.51
N ASP A 100 -15.56 -18.39 -1.18
CA ASP A 100 -16.61 -18.09 -0.19
C ASP A 100 -17.86 -18.99 -0.33
N GLU A 101 -17.63 -20.24 -0.73
CA GLU A 101 -18.68 -21.27 -0.93
C GLU A 101 -18.60 -22.40 0.12
N SER A 102 -17.64 -22.31 1.06
CA SER A 102 -17.45 -23.24 2.17
C SER A 102 -16.92 -22.50 3.40
N PRO A 103 -17.31 -22.91 4.61
CA PRO A 103 -16.79 -22.34 5.86
C PRO A 103 -15.26 -22.45 5.93
N PRO A 104 -14.57 -21.46 6.50
CA PRO A 104 -13.14 -21.49 6.71
C PRO A 104 -12.75 -22.56 7.72
N ARG A 105 -11.53 -23.07 7.64
CA ARG A 105 -10.91 -23.91 8.68
C ARG A 105 -10.26 -23.03 9.75
N ASN A 106 -9.90 -23.64 10.87
CA ASN A 106 -9.05 -23.02 11.88
C ASN A 106 -7.72 -22.56 11.25
N HIS A 107 -7.05 -21.61 11.90
CA HIS A 107 -5.75 -21.10 11.47
C HIS A 107 -4.76 -22.24 11.14
N GLU A 108 -3.93 -22.02 10.13
CA GLU A 108 -2.76 -22.85 9.87
C GLU A 108 -1.82 -22.80 11.08
N PRO A 109 -1.59 -23.92 11.82
CA PRO A 109 -0.80 -23.89 13.05
C PRO A 109 0.61 -23.37 12.84
N GLU A 110 1.25 -23.76 11.73
CA GLU A 110 2.59 -23.29 11.40
C GLU A 110 2.62 -21.77 11.17
N ALA A 111 1.62 -21.18 10.51
CA ALA A 111 1.54 -19.74 10.32
C ALA A 111 1.41 -19.00 11.66
N VAL A 112 0.63 -19.55 12.61
CA VAL A 112 0.50 -18.98 13.97
C VAL A 112 1.84 -19.03 14.69
N ASP A 113 2.56 -20.17 14.65
CA ASP A 113 3.87 -20.31 15.31
C ASP A 113 4.92 -19.37 14.74
N VAL A 114 4.93 -19.16 13.42
CA VAL A 114 5.81 -18.18 12.77
C VAL A 114 5.55 -16.77 13.28
N VAL A 115 4.27 -16.36 13.38
CA VAL A 115 3.94 -15.00 13.88
C VAL A 115 4.22 -14.86 15.37
N LEU A 116 4.00 -15.90 16.17
CA LEU A 116 4.41 -15.91 17.59
C LEU A 116 5.93 -15.80 17.75
N THR A 117 6.71 -16.48 16.88
CA THR A 117 8.16 -16.36 16.83
C THR A 117 8.59 -14.92 16.52
N MET A 118 7.95 -14.27 15.54
CA MET A 118 8.19 -12.86 15.24
C MET A 118 7.85 -11.96 16.43
N ALA A 119 6.74 -12.23 17.12
CA ALA A 119 6.35 -11.50 18.32
C ALA A 119 7.41 -11.63 19.44
N ALA A 120 7.95 -12.83 19.65
CA ALA A 120 8.99 -13.06 20.63
C ALA A 120 10.29 -12.35 20.27
N LEU A 121 10.70 -12.35 18.99
CA LEU A 121 11.88 -11.60 18.51
C LEU A 121 11.74 -10.08 18.68
N MET A 122 10.51 -9.55 18.73
CA MET A 122 10.22 -8.12 18.94
C MET A 122 9.89 -7.80 20.40
N ASP A 123 10.05 -8.75 21.34
CA ASP A 123 9.67 -8.57 22.74
C ASP A 123 8.18 -8.17 22.93
N ALA A 124 7.31 -8.59 22.01
CA ALA A 124 5.89 -8.34 22.03
C ALA A 124 5.15 -9.36 22.90
N LYS A 125 3.98 -8.97 23.42
CA LYS A 125 3.17 -9.82 24.30
C LYS A 125 2.08 -10.53 23.48
N PRO A 126 2.02 -11.87 23.50
CA PRO A 126 1.00 -12.60 22.79
C PRO A 126 -0.38 -12.36 23.41
N ILE A 127 -1.40 -12.35 22.56
CA ILE A 127 -2.81 -12.34 22.99
C ILE A 127 -3.18 -13.77 23.41
N PRO A 128 -3.68 -14.00 24.64
CA PRO A 128 -3.97 -15.35 25.11
C PRO A 128 -5.07 -16.07 24.32
N ASN A 129 -6.06 -15.32 23.84
CA ASN A 129 -7.20 -15.83 23.09
C ASN A 129 -7.32 -15.08 21.75
N LEU A 130 -6.95 -15.72 20.66
CA LEU A 130 -6.96 -15.13 19.33
C LEU A 130 -8.38 -15.18 18.76
N GLN A 131 -9.02 -14.01 18.64
CA GLN A 131 -10.29 -13.85 17.96
C GLN A 131 -10.06 -13.33 16.55
N THR A 132 -10.53 -14.07 15.56
CA THR A 132 -10.53 -13.61 14.18
C THR A 132 -11.61 -12.57 13.94
N MET A 133 -11.27 -11.53 13.21
CA MET A 133 -12.18 -10.46 12.80
C MET A 133 -12.32 -10.46 11.27
N ARG A 134 -13.48 -10.01 10.77
CA ARG A 134 -13.73 -9.69 9.38
C ARG A 134 -13.47 -8.21 9.15
N LYS A 135 -12.43 -7.89 8.39
CA LYS A 135 -12.07 -6.52 7.99
C LYS A 135 -12.73 -6.24 6.63
N THR A 136 -13.77 -5.43 6.57
CA THR A 136 -14.55 -5.15 5.34
C THR A 136 -13.66 -4.66 4.20
N VAL A 137 -13.73 -5.33 3.05
CA VAL A 137 -13.00 -5.02 1.81
C VAL A 137 -13.92 -5.27 0.61
N VAL A 138 -14.41 -4.22 -0.02
CA VAL A 138 -15.41 -4.32 -1.10
C VAL A 138 -14.87 -3.91 -2.47
N ASP A 139 -13.55 -3.77 -2.62
CA ASP A 139 -12.90 -3.46 -3.89
C ASP A 139 -12.75 -4.67 -4.81
N GLY A 140 -13.24 -5.83 -4.40
CA GLY A 140 -13.21 -7.09 -5.12
C GLY A 140 -11.98 -7.96 -4.84
N SER A 141 -10.98 -7.46 -4.12
CA SER A 141 -9.76 -8.23 -3.82
C SER A 141 -9.99 -9.44 -2.89
N ASN A 142 -11.14 -9.50 -2.21
CA ASN A 142 -11.59 -10.63 -1.41
C ASN A 142 -12.99 -11.04 -1.88
N THR A 143 -13.17 -12.30 -2.23
CA THR A 143 -14.44 -12.85 -2.75
C THR A 143 -15.60 -12.74 -1.77
N SER A 144 -15.31 -12.83 -0.47
CA SER A 144 -16.26 -12.69 0.64
C SER A 144 -16.66 -11.23 0.94
N GLY A 145 -15.95 -10.25 0.39
CA GLY A 145 -16.13 -8.84 0.72
C GLY A 145 -15.47 -8.42 2.05
N PHE A 146 -14.67 -9.27 2.66
CA PHE A 146 -13.87 -8.99 3.84
C PHE A 146 -12.56 -9.78 3.83
N GLN A 147 -11.59 -9.31 4.60
CA GLN A 147 -10.32 -9.98 4.88
C GLN A 147 -10.35 -10.48 6.32
N ARG A 148 -10.02 -11.74 6.56
CA ARG A 148 -9.87 -12.27 7.91
C ARG A 148 -8.56 -11.79 8.51
N THR A 149 -8.63 -11.21 9.70
CA THR A 149 -7.52 -10.60 10.43
C THR A 149 -7.58 -11.01 11.90
N THR A 150 -6.48 -11.46 12.44
CA THR A 150 -6.36 -11.91 13.83
C THR A 150 -5.21 -11.18 14.49
N ILE A 151 -5.46 -10.43 15.58
CA ILE A 151 -4.38 -9.84 16.38
C ILE A 151 -3.72 -10.96 17.18
N VAL A 152 -2.40 -11.13 16.99
CA VAL A 152 -1.60 -12.18 17.63
C VAL A 152 -0.81 -11.66 18.82
N ALA A 153 -0.25 -10.45 18.72
CA ALA A 153 0.53 -9.85 19.79
C ALA A 153 0.44 -8.33 19.77
N THR A 154 0.79 -7.70 20.89
CA THR A 154 0.84 -6.25 21.06
C THR A 154 2.03 -5.82 21.90
N GLY A 155 2.43 -4.57 21.79
CA GLY A 155 3.41 -3.94 22.66
C GLY A 155 4.78 -4.58 22.57
N GLY A 156 5.47 -4.41 21.47
CA GLY A 156 6.85 -4.83 21.26
C GLY A 156 7.76 -3.65 20.93
N LYS A 157 8.97 -3.94 20.51
CA LYS A 157 9.96 -2.94 20.09
C LYS A 157 10.95 -3.52 19.09
N ILE A 158 11.54 -2.62 18.30
CA ILE A 158 12.67 -2.94 17.43
C ILE A 158 13.72 -1.84 17.52
N GLU A 159 14.98 -2.18 17.36
CA GLU A 159 16.07 -1.20 17.25
C GLU A 159 16.34 -0.86 15.79
N ALA A 160 16.34 0.42 15.47
CA ALA A 160 16.67 0.97 14.16
C ALA A 160 17.54 2.22 14.35
N ASP A 161 18.69 2.28 13.68
CA ASP A 161 19.65 3.39 13.79
C ASP A 161 19.90 3.86 15.23
N SER A 162 20.24 2.92 16.13
CA SER A 162 20.53 3.17 17.56
C SER A 162 19.36 3.79 18.34
N SER A 163 18.15 3.72 17.84
CA SER A 163 16.93 4.15 18.54
C SER A 163 15.87 3.05 18.54
N GLN A 164 15.03 3.06 19.58
CA GLN A 164 13.92 2.10 19.67
C GLN A 164 12.67 2.66 18.99
N VAL A 165 12.03 1.79 18.23
CA VAL A 165 10.70 2.03 17.66
C VAL A 165 9.74 1.00 18.26
N GLY A 166 8.64 1.47 18.86
CA GLY A 166 7.61 0.61 19.44
C GLY A 166 6.85 -0.16 18.36
N ILE A 167 6.41 -1.37 18.71
CA ILE A 167 5.47 -2.16 17.92
C ILE A 167 4.12 -2.11 18.61
N GLU A 168 3.10 -1.58 17.93
CA GLU A 168 1.76 -1.50 18.49
C GLU A 168 1.01 -2.82 18.38
N VAL A 169 1.00 -3.40 17.17
CA VAL A 169 0.19 -4.60 16.86
C VAL A 169 0.95 -5.48 15.87
N ILE A 170 0.83 -6.79 16.11
CA ILE A 170 1.23 -7.85 15.16
C ILE A 170 -0.01 -8.68 14.87
N SER A 171 -0.42 -8.71 13.60
CA SER A 171 -1.61 -9.42 13.14
C SER A 171 -1.25 -10.52 12.16
N LEU A 172 -2.06 -11.58 12.13
CA LEU A 172 -2.06 -12.63 11.11
C LEU A 172 -3.31 -12.48 10.25
N GLU A 173 -3.11 -12.31 8.96
CA GLU A 173 -4.17 -12.00 7.98
C GLU A 173 -4.15 -12.98 6.81
N GLU A 174 -5.23 -12.99 6.02
CA GLU A 174 -5.27 -13.55 4.68
C GLU A 174 -4.78 -12.52 3.66
N ASP A 175 -3.84 -12.89 2.76
CA ASP A 175 -3.53 -12.00 1.62
C ASP A 175 -4.71 -11.97 0.64
N SER A 176 -4.85 -10.86 -0.05
CA SER A 176 -5.92 -10.61 -1.01
C SER A 176 -5.60 -11.18 -2.40
N ALA A 177 -6.61 -11.38 -3.23
CA ALA A 177 -6.46 -11.80 -4.61
C ALA A 177 -5.62 -10.82 -5.43
N ARG A 178 -4.91 -11.33 -6.43
CA ARG A 178 -4.07 -10.54 -7.31
C ARG A 178 -4.88 -9.96 -8.46
N LYS A 179 -4.94 -8.63 -8.54
CA LYS A 179 -5.56 -7.94 -9.67
C LYS A 179 -4.76 -8.19 -10.95
N LEU A 180 -5.44 -8.61 -12.01
CA LEU A 180 -4.88 -8.82 -13.33
C LEU A 180 -5.07 -7.62 -14.23
N GLU A 181 -6.33 -7.22 -14.43
CA GLU A 181 -6.70 -6.13 -15.33
C GLU A 181 -8.01 -5.44 -14.91
N THR A 182 -8.30 -4.31 -15.54
CA THR A 182 -9.60 -3.65 -15.49
C THR A 182 -10.10 -3.45 -16.91
N LYS A 183 -11.25 -4.07 -17.24
CA LYS A 183 -11.96 -3.91 -18.51
C LYS A 183 -13.00 -2.80 -18.34
N ARG A 184 -13.04 -1.89 -19.29
CA ARG A 184 -14.04 -0.81 -19.33
C ARG A 184 -14.99 -1.04 -20.50
N SER A 185 -16.26 -0.89 -20.24
CA SER A 185 -17.31 -0.95 -21.25
C SER A 185 -18.36 0.14 -20.98
N GLU A 186 -19.30 0.32 -21.90
CA GLU A 186 -20.44 1.23 -21.70
C GLU A 186 -21.28 0.87 -20.46
N LEU A 187 -21.25 -0.41 -20.03
CA LEU A 187 -22.00 -0.92 -18.88
C LEU A 187 -21.26 -0.74 -17.53
N GLY A 188 -20.03 -0.22 -17.55
CA GLY A 188 -19.23 0.01 -16.34
C GLY A 188 -17.85 -0.66 -16.37
N GLU A 189 -17.24 -0.79 -15.20
CA GLU A 189 -15.93 -1.40 -15.01
C GLU A 189 -16.04 -2.84 -14.53
N THR A 190 -15.30 -3.77 -15.18
CA THR A 190 -15.10 -5.13 -14.70
C THR A 190 -13.63 -5.29 -14.27
N VAL A 191 -13.40 -5.64 -13.02
CA VAL A 191 -12.06 -5.88 -12.47
C VAL A 191 -11.82 -7.38 -12.41
N VAL A 192 -10.73 -7.85 -13.02
CA VAL A 192 -10.36 -9.28 -13.07
C VAL A 192 -9.30 -9.57 -12.01
N TYR A 193 -9.55 -10.59 -11.19
CA TYR A 193 -8.66 -11.06 -10.14
C TYR A 193 -8.27 -12.53 -10.33
N ASN A 194 -7.01 -12.87 -10.01
CA ASN A 194 -6.56 -14.25 -9.85
C ASN A 194 -6.57 -14.62 -8.36
N LEU A 195 -7.19 -15.76 -8.03
CA LEU A 195 -7.33 -16.24 -6.65
C LEU A 195 -6.11 -17.03 -6.13
N ASP A 196 -5.02 -17.11 -6.89
CA ASP A 196 -3.81 -17.85 -6.49
C ASP A 196 -3.25 -17.37 -5.14
N ARG A 197 -3.26 -16.06 -4.91
CA ARG A 197 -2.72 -15.41 -3.72
C ARG A 197 -3.74 -15.30 -2.56
N LEU A 198 -5.03 -15.32 -2.86
CA LEU A 198 -6.07 -15.20 -1.83
C LEU A 198 -5.92 -16.31 -0.78
N GLY A 199 -5.89 -15.93 0.48
CA GLY A 199 -5.75 -16.82 1.62
C GLY A 199 -4.31 -17.20 1.98
N VAL A 200 -3.28 -16.74 1.24
CA VAL A 200 -1.87 -16.88 1.67
C VAL A 200 -1.69 -16.16 3.00
N PRO A 201 -1.08 -16.79 4.03
CA PRO A 201 -0.89 -16.12 5.32
C PRO A 201 0.01 -14.91 5.19
N LEU A 202 -0.40 -13.82 5.80
CA LEU A 202 0.25 -12.53 5.78
C LEU A 202 0.42 -12.02 7.20
N VAL A 203 1.66 -11.77 7.65
CA VAL A 203 1.87 -11.02 8.89
C VAL A 203 1.81 -9.54 8.61
N GLU A 204 1.03 -8.80 9.41
CA GLU A 204 1.04 -7.34 9.45
C GLU A 204 1.69 -6.89 10.76
N VAL A 205 2.74 -6.08 10.67
CA VAL A 205 3.42 -5.47 11.81
C VAL A 205 3.21 -3.97 11.71
N ALA A 206 2.51 -3.40 12.68
CA ALA A 206 2.29 -1.96 12.80
C ALA A 206 3.20 -1.38 13.91
N THR A 207 4.02 -0.39 13.55
CA THR A 207 4.84 0.33 14.52
C THR A 207 4.08 1.48 15.17
N ALA A 208 4.52 1.87 16.35
CA ALA A 208 4.18 3.17 16.92
C ALA A 208 4.72 4.32 16.05
N PRO A 209 4.18 5.54 16.16
CA PRO A 209 4.64 6.70 15.40
C PRO A 209 5.94 7.31 15.97
N ASP A 210 6.90 6.45 16.30
CA ASP A 210 8.16 6.79 16.96
C ASP A 210 9.29 7.15 15.98
N VAL A 211 9.05 6.98 14.69
CA VAL A 211 10.01 7.31 13.63
C VAL A 211 10.23 8.82 13.58
N ARG A 212 11.50 9.26 13.68
CA ARG A 212 11.87 10.66 13.93
C ARG A 212 12.36 11.44 12.71
N SER A 213 12.72 10.73 11.64
CA SER A 213 13.16 11.34 10.39
C SER A 213 12.80 10.46 9.20
N PRO A 214 12.82 10.99 7.97
CA PRO A 214 12.63 10.19 6.77
C PRO A 214 13.64 9.05 6.62
N GLU A 215 14.91 9.26 6.98
CA GLU A 215 15.96 8.24 6.97
C GLU A 215 15.69 7.16 8.01
N HIS A 216 15.30 7.54 9.21
CA HIS A 216 14.94 6.60 10.27
C HIS A 216 13.76 5.70 9.87
N ALA A 217 12.83 6.16 9.01
CA ALA A 217 11.78 5.32 8.45
C ALA A 217 12.35 4.20 7.57
N LYS A 218 13.34 4.52 6.73
CA LYS A 218 14.04 3.52 5.91
C LYS A 218 14.77 2.49 6.79
N ASP A 219 15.50 2.95 7.80
CA ASP A 219 16.26 2.07 8.70
C ASP A 219 15.32 1.17 9.51
N THR A 220 14.18 1.69 9.94
CA THR A 220 13.11 0.91 10.60
C THR A 220 12.55 -0.17 9.68
N ALA A 221 12.28 0.15 8.43
CA ALA A 221 11.79 -0.82 7.44
C ALA A 221 12.83 -1.92 7.16
N LEU A 222 14.13 -1.54 7.07
CA LEU A 222 15.23 -2.48 6.91
C LEU A 222 15.37 -3.41 8.11
N ALA A 223 15.31 -2.87 9.33
CA ALA A 223 15.43 -3.63 10.57
C ALA A 223 14.30 -4.66 10.71
N LEU A 224 13.04 -4.23 10.48
CA LEU A 224 11.88 -5.13 10.46
C LEU A 224 12.00 -6.20 9.39
N GLY A 225 12.35 -5.83 8.15
CA GLY A 225 12.52 -6.78 7.07
C GLY A 225 13.62 -7.82 7.32
N ARG A 226 14.68 -7.47 8.04
CA ARG A 226 15.73 -8.41 8.47
C ARG A 226 15.20 -9.37 9.53
N LEU A 227 14.58 -8.86 10.58
CA LEU A 227 14.00 -9.66 11.66
C LEU A 227 12.98 -10.67 11.14
N LEU A 228 12.07 -10.25 10.23
CA LEU A 228 11.10 -11.15 9.63
C LEU A 228 11.77 -12.28 8.84
N ARG A 229 12.85 -11.99 8.12
CA ARG A 229 13.63 -12.99 7.37
C ARG A 229 14.45 -13.92 8.27
N ASP A 230 14.82 -13.50 9.47
CA ASP A 230 15.56 -14.35 10.42
C ASP A 230 14.76 -15.58 10.82
N THR A 231 13.43 -15.52 10.75
CA THR A 231 12.55 -16.69 10.95
C THR A 231 12.74 -17.79 9.91
N ARG A 232 13.30 -17.50 8.73
CA ARG A 232 13.42 -18.42 7.57
C ARG A 232 12.08 -19.00 7.09
N ARG A 233 10.94 -18.41 7.51
CA ARG A 233 9.58 -18.88 7.25
C ARG A 233 8.75 -17.88 6.47
N VAL A 234 9.38 -16.86 5.89
CA VAL A 234 8.76 -15.85 5.04
C VAL A 234 9.03 -16.13 3.57
N ARG A 235 8.11 -15.72 2.72
CA ARG A 235 8.29 -15.79 1.27
C ARG A 235 9.28 -14.72 0.81
N ARG A 236 10.00 -15.03 -0.26
CA ARG A 236 10.95 -14.11 -0.92
C ARG A 236 10.44 -13.73 -2.32
N GLY A 237 11.04 -12.68 -2.85
CA GLY A 237 10.73 -12.17 -4.19
C GLY A 237 9.84 -10.93 -4.20
N LEU A 238 9.67 -10.35 -5.38
CA LEU A 238 8.90 -9.12 -5.55
C LEU A 238 7.44 -9.31 -5.10
N GLY A 239 6.95 -8.37 -4.30
CA GLY A 239 5.58 -8.37 -3.81
C GLY A 239 5.30 -9.31 -2.63
N SER A 240 6.31 -10.07 -2.13
CA SER A 240 6.16 -10.89 -0.92
C SER A 240 6.17 -10.06 0.36
N ILE A 241 6.82 -8.90 0.33
CA ILE A 241 6.80 -7.89 1.38
C ILE A 241 6.30 -6.56 0.82
N ARG A 242 5.48 -5.86 1.58
CA ARG A 242 4.94 -4.54 1.25
C ARG A 242 5.00 -3.67 2.49
N GLN A 243 5.28 -2.39 2.31
CA GLN A 243 5.24 -1.41 3.40
C GLN A 243 4.33 -0.24 3.05
N ASP A 244 3.57 0.17 4.05
CA ASP A 244 2.72 1.34 4.05
C ASP A 244 3.28 2.34 5.07
N LEU A 245 3.30 3.62 4.72
CA LEU A 245 3.81 4.69 5.58
C LEU A 245 2.65 5.49 6.12
N ASN A 246 2.58 5.69 7.42
CA ASN A 246 1.65 6.62 8.07
C ASN A 246 2.39 7.90 8.40
N VAL A 247 2.15 8.98 7.66
CA VAL A 247 2.92 10.24 7.73
C VAL A 247 2.03 11.37 8.18
N SER A 248 2.50 12.18 9.13
CA SER A 248 1.89 13.46 9.50
C SER A 248 2.93 14.46 9.97
N ILE A 249 2.59 15.77 9.86
CA ILE A 249 3.28 16.87 10.53
C ILE A 249 2.30 17.59 11.46
N ALA A 250 2.78 18.40 12.39
CA ALA A 250 1.91 19.05 13.39
C ALA A 250 0.75 19.83 12.77
N CYS A 251 1.01 20.60 11.71
CA CYS A 251 -0.02 21.37 11.00
C CYS A 251 -0.82 20.56 9.97
N GLY A 252 -0.52 19.26 9.77
CA GLY A 252 -1.20 18.36 8.85
C GLY A 252 -2.12 17.38 9.53
N ASP A 253 -2.34 16.22 8.90
CA ASP A 253 -3.08 15.09 9.47
C ASP A 253 -2.48 13.76 8.98
N ARG A 254 -2.92 12.64 9.56
CA ARG A 254 -2.41 11.31 9.20
C ARG A 254 -2.81 10.92 7.77
N VAL A 255 -1.81 10.62 6.97
CA VAL A 255 -1.96 10.09 5.61
C VAL A 255 -1.23 8.75 5.54
N GLU A 256 -1.94 7.71 5.07
CA GLU A 256 -1.39 6.39 4.79
C GLU A 256 -0.93 6.34 3.33
N ILE A 257 0.33 6.02 3.09
CA ILE A 257 0.92 5.93 1.75
C ILE A 257 1.25 4.49 1.44
N LYS A 258 0.59 3.94 0.42
CA LYS A 258 0.78 2.57 -0.06
C LYS A 258 1.71 2.51 -1.28
N GLY A 259 2.34 1.34 -1.46
CA GLY A 259 3.15 1.08 -2.65
C GLY A 259 4.60 1.55 -2.54
N CYS A 260 5.09 1.76 -1.33
CA CYS A 260 6.50 2.04 -1.06
C CYS A 260 7.31 0.73 -1.12
N GLN A 261 7.63 0.22 -2.30
CA GLN A 261 8.32 -1.07 -2.45
C GLN A 261 9.83 -0.94 -2.34
N ASP A 262 10.40 0.12 -2.86
CA ASP A 262 11.82 0.40 -2.79
C ASP A 262 12.13 1.23 -1.54
N LEU A 263 12.98 0.67 -0.67
CA LEU A 263 13.35 1.31 0.59
C LEU A 263 14.13 2.61 0.39
N ASP A 264 14.88 2.75 -0.69
CA ASP A 264 15.65 3.95 -0.98
C ASP A 264 14.75 5.15 -1.30
N TRP A 265 13.51 4.91 -1.72
CA TRP A 265 12.52 5.94 -1.99
C TRP A 265 11.74 6.42 -0.76
N ILE A 266 11.74 5.67 0.34
CA ILE A 266 11.00 6.01 1.56
C ILE A 266 11.30 7.43 2.05
N PRO A 267 12.57 7.87 2.20
CA PRO A 267 12.86 9.23 2.68
C PRO A 267 12.27 10.30 1.78
N ARG A 268 12.39 10.13 0.45
CA ARG A 268 11.87 11.07 -0.52
C ARG A 268 10.34 11.16 -0.51
N ILE A 269 9.65 10.00 -0.47
CA ILE A 269 8.18 9.95 -0.40
C ILE A 269 7.68 10.71 0.84
N ILE A 270 8.33 10.51 1.97
CA ILE A 270 8.01 11.18 3.23
C ILE A 270 8.20 12.69 3.11
N ARG A 271 9.33 13.16 2.56
CA ARG A 271 9.58 14.60 2.39
C ARG A 271 8.56 15.26 1.46
N LEU A 272 8.20 14.60 0.37
CA LEU A 272 7.16 15.08 -0.53
C LEU A 272 5.79 15.17 0.17
N GLU A 273 5.47 14.23 1.04
CA GLU A 273 4.24 14.29 1.83
C GLU A 273 4.28 15.40 2.89
N MET A 274 5.42 15.61 3.58
CA MET A 274 5.60 16.73 4.50
C MET A 274 5.40 18.07 3.76
N ALA A 275 6.02 18.24 2.59
CA ALA A 275 5.85 19.43 1.75
C ALA A 275 4.39 19.61 1.34
N ARG A 276 3.69 18.52 0.98
CA ARG A 276 2.28 18.55 0.62
C ARG A 276 1.41 19.03 1.78
N GLN A 277 1.61 18.49 2.98
CA GLN A 277 0.85 18.87 4.16
C GLN A 277 1.09 20.33 4.55
N LEU A 278 2.33 20.80 4.52
CA LEU A 278 2.67 22.19 4.79
C LEU A 278 2.06 23.16 3.76
N HIS A 279 2.13 22.81 2.47
CA HIS A 279 1.53 23.59 1.39
C HIS A 279 0.02 23.77 1.59
N PHE A 280 -0.70 22.68 1.87
CA PHE A 280 -2.16 22.75 2.02
C PHE A 280 -2.60 23.39 3.33
N TYR A 281 -1.82 23.33 4.40
CA TYR A 281 -2.05 24.12 5.59
C TYR A 281 -2.00 25.63 5.28
N ARG A 282 -0.99 26.08 4.55
CA ARG A 282 -0.84 27.48 4.13
C ARG A 282 -1.98 27.90 3.20
N LEU A 283 -2.26 27.11 2.17
CA LEU A 283 -3.37 27.37 1.25
C LEU A 283 -4.72 27.44 1.97
N ALA A 284 -4.96 26.57 2.94
CA ALA A 284 -6.18 26.63 3.75
C ALA A 284 -6.30 27.95 4.50
N ASN A 285 -5.22 28.44 5.09
CA ASN A 285 -5.21 29.73 5.81
C ASN A 285 -5.35 30.92 4.86
N GLU A 286 -4.79 30.87 3.66
CA GLU A 286 -5.02 31.87 2.61
C GLU A 286 -6.50 31.95 2.21
N LEU A 287 -7.12 30.78 1.95
CA LEU A 287 -8.54 30.66 1.61
C LEU A 287 -9.44 31.17 2.75
N ARG A 288 -9.13 30.77 3.99
CA ARG A 288 -9.86 31.20 5.19
C ARG A 288 -9.74 32.71 5.41
N SER A 289 -8.54 33.27 5.27
CA SER A 289 -8.31 34.70 5.39
C SER A 289 -9.11 35.50 4.35
N ALA A 290 -9.04 35.07 3.07
CA ALA A 290 -9.80 35.69 1.98
C ALA A 290 -11.33 35.60 2.18
N ALA A 291 -11.80 34.56 2.89
CA ALA A 291 -13.21 34.37 3.21
C ALA A 291 -13.63 34.96 4.58
N SER A 292 -12.73 35.63 5.28
CA SER A 292 -12.95 36.15 6.66
C SER A 292 -13.36 35.05 7.65
N LEU A 293 -12.77 33.86 7.52
CA LEU A 293 -13.00 32.70 8.39
C LEU A 293 -11.85 32.56 9.40
N PRO A 294 -12.11 31.92 10.57
CA PRO A 294 -11.05 31.61 11.53
C PRO A 294 -9.92 30.81 10.93
N LEU A 295 -8.66 31.18 11.18
CA LEU A 295 -7.50 30.47 10.68
C LEU A 295 -7.34 29.09 11.39
N LEU A 296 -6.72 28.15 10.71
CA LEU A 296 -6.25 26.90 11.32
C LEU A 296 -5.10 27.20 12.29
N PRO A 297 -5.08 26.60 13.48
CA PRO A 297 -3.90 26.65 14.33
C PRO A 297 -2.74 25.85 13.71
N PRO A 298 -1.47 26.15 14.10
CA PRO A 298 -0.30 25.47 13.55
C PRO A 298 -0.17 24.02 14.00
N ASP A 299 -0.96 23.61 15.00
CA ASP A 299 -1.01 22.23 15.49
C ASP A 299 -2.46 21.71 15.46
N ARG A 300 -2.65 20.52 14.89
CA ARG A 300 -3.97 19.88 14.77
C ARG A 300 -4.61 19.54 16.12
N GLU A 301 -3.81 19.37 17.16
CA GLU A 301 -4.33 19.09 18.50
C GLU A 301 -5.07 20.29 19.09
N MET A 302 -4.82 21.47 18.54
CA MET A 302 -5.51 22.71 18.92
C MET A 302 -6.80 22.95 18.11
N ASP A 303 -7.17 22.04 17.20
CA ASP A 303 -8.38 22.20 16.39
C ASP A 303 -9.64 22.14 17.26
N SER A 304 -10.53 23.10 17.01
CA SER A 304 -11.82 23.20 17.69
C SER A 304 -12.94 22.68 16.78
N LYS A 305 -13.57 21.57 17.14
CA LYS A 305 -14.73 21.02 16.39
C LYS A 305 -15.83 22.05 16.11
N PRO A 306 -16.25 22.91 17.07
CA PRO A 306 -17.23 23.96 16.79
C PRO A 306 -16.77 24.98 15.74
N VAL A 307 -15.47 25.32 15.71
CA VAL A 307 -14.90 26.22 14.68
C VAL A 307 -14.92 25.52 13.33
N GLU A 308 -14.45 24.29 13.25
CA GLU A 308 -14.40 23.52 12.01
C GLU A 308 -15.80 23.27 11.42
N ASN A 309 -16.81 22.99 12.26
CA ASN A 309 -18.20 22.84 11.81
C ASN A 309 -18.75 24.16 11.20
N ARG A 310 -18.43 25.32 11.79
CA ARG A 310 -18.81 26.62 11.22
C ARG A 310 -18.15 26.88 9.88
N VAL A 311 -16.84 26.57 9.78
CA VAL A 311 -16.09 26.69 8.52
C VAL A 311 -16.67 25.76 7.47
N HIS A 312 -16.98 24.51 7.84
CA HIS A 312 -17.61 23.54 6.93
C HIS A 312 -18.96 24.05 6.38
N LEU A 313 -19.82 24.58 7.23
CA LEU A 313 -21.10 25.16 6.81
C LEU A 313 -20.90 26.36 5.89
N ALA A 314 -19.99 27.27 6.25
CA ALA A 314 -19.68 28.46 5.44
C ALA A 314 -19.13 28.08 4.06
N THR A 315 -18.24 27.12 3.99
CA THR A 315 -17.66 26.65 2.72
C THR A 315 -18.66 25.90 1.86
N SER A 316 -19.56 25.12 2.46
CA SER A 316 -20.64 24.42 1.74
C SER A 316 -21.61 25.41 1.07
N ASN A 317 -21.90 26.52 1.73
CA ASN A 317 -22.72 27.58 1.17
C ASN A 317 -21.97 28.41 0.10
N ARG A 318 -20.66 28.64 0.29
CA ARG A 318 -19.85 29.45 -0.63
C ARG A 318 -19.53 28.71 -1.93
N ILE A 319 -19.37 27.41 -1.88
CA ILE A 319 -19.03 26.54 -3.02
C ILE A 319 -20.17 25.55 -3.21
N PRO A 320 -21.30 25.97 -3.81
CA PRO A 320 -22.42 25.05 -4.08
C PRO A 320 -22.00 24.00 -5.11
N LEU A 321 -22.70 22.87 -5.11
CA LEU A 321 -22.62 21.90 -6.20
C LEU A 321 -23.51 22.39 -7.32
N ASP A 322 -22.97 23.23 -8.20
CA ASP A 322 -23.67 23.84 -9.33
C ASP A 322 -22.96 23.43 -10.62
N ILE A 323 -23.50 22.41 -11.30
CA ILE A 323 -22.91 21.80 -12.49
C ILE A 323 -23.62 22.35 -13.73
N HIS A 324 -22.87 22.98 -14.61
CA HIS A 324 -23.34 23.55 -15.87
C HIS A 324 -22.87 22.70 -17.05
N GLU A 325 -23.73 22.49 -18.03
CA GLU A 325 -23.35 21.90 -19.31
C GLU A 325 -22.99 23.01 -20.30
N LEU A 326 -21.77 23.00 -20.81
CA LEU A 326 -21.19 24.03 -21.67
C LEU A 326 -20.66 23.46 -22.99
N THR A 327 -21.20 22.33 -23.43
CA THR A 327 -20.75 21.59 -24.61
C THR A 327 -20.71 22.47 -25.87
N GLU A 328 -21.68 23.36 -26.06
CA GLU A 328 -21.78 24.23 -27.24
C GLU A 328 -20.58 25.19 -27.39
N ILE A 329 -19.97 25.66 -26.27
CA ILE A 329 -18.81 26.54 -26.27
C ILE A 329 -17.60 25.87 -26.93
N PHE A 330 -17.52 24.54 -26.86
CA PHE A 330 -16.37 23.76 -27.29
C PHE A 330 -16.60 23.00 -28.61
N SER A 331 -17.71 23.24 -29.31
CA SER A 331 -18.06 22.55 -30.55
C SER A 331 -17.03 22.79 -31.69
N GLU A 332 -16.33 23.92 -31.68
CA GLU A 332 -15.34 24.32 -32.69
C GLU A 332 -13.95 24.56 -32.07
N CYS A 333 -13.66 24.02 -30.86
CA CYS A 333 -12.35 24.21 -30.21
C CYS A 333 -11.25 23.46 -30.97
N GLU A 334 -9.99 23.91 -30.77
CA GLU A 334 -8.82 23.25 -31.37
C GLU A 334 -8.30 22.04 -30.55
N SER A 335 -8.99 21.65 -29.49
CA SER A 335 -8.59 20.55 -28.62
C SER A 335 -9.02 19.19 -29.21
N GLU A 336 -8.10 18.47 -29.84
CA GLU A 336 -8.37 17.12 -30.38
C GLU A 336 -8.96 16.17 -29.31
N MET A 337 -8.51 16.29 -28.06
CA MET A 337 -9.00 15.48 -26.95
C MET A 337 -10.46 15.79 -26.62
N VAL A 338 -10.85 17.06 -26.64
CA VAL A 338 -12.24 17.48 -26.39
C VAL A 338 -13.10 17.02 -27.55
N LEU A 339 -12.75 17.34 -28.79
CA LEU A 339 -13.52 16.99 -29.98
C LEU A 339 -13.73 15.47 -30.11
N SER A 340 -12.67 14.68 -29.96
CA SER A 340 -12.80 13.22 -30.04
C SER A 340 -13.71 12.62 -28.95
N SER A 341 -13.76 13.28 -27.79
CA SER A 341 -14.66 12.88 -26.71
C SER A 341 -16.12 13.27 -27.00
N LEU A 342 -16.34 14.45 -27.58
CA LEU A 342 -17.68 14.90 -28.01
C LEU A 342 -18.24 14.00 -29.11
N ASP A 343 -17.42 13.57 -30.07
CA ASP A 343 -17.80 12.64 -31.14
C ASP A 343 -18.28 11.28 -30.60
N THR A 344 -17.81 10.90 -29.41
CA THR A 344 -18.23 9.67 -28.72
C THR A 344 -19.38 9.87 -27.74
N GLY A 345 -20.06 11.02 -27.79
CA GLY A 345 -21.25 11.32 -26.98
C GLY A 345 -20.97 11.82 -25.56
N SER A 346 -19.75 12.30 -25.29
CA SER A 346 -19.42 13.00 -24.05
C SER A 346 -19.96 14.44 -24.07
N SER A 347 -20.10 15.03 -22.88
CA SER A 347 -20.44 16.46 -22.68
C SER A 347 -19.28 17.18 -22.00
N VAL A 348 -19.18 18.50 -22.20
CA VAL A 348 -18.32 19.38 -21.41
C VAL A 348 -19.13 19.93 -20.25
N LEU A 349 -18.80 19.51 -19.04
CA LEU A 349 -19.43 19.95 -17.82
C LEU A 349 -18.47 20.86 -17.03
N ALA A 350 -19.02 21.87 -16.35
CA ALA A 350 -18.28 22.85 -15.61
C ALA A 350 -18.82 23.04 -14.19
N VAL A 351 -17.94 23.40 -13.26
CA VAL A 351 -18.31 23.92 -11.93
C VAL A 351 -17.54 25.20 -11.61
N PRO A 352 -18.22 26.21 -11.03
CA PRO A 352 -17.55 27.39 -10.49
C PRO A 352 -16.86 27.06 -9.17
N LEU A 353 -15.69 27.68 -8.93
CA LEU A 353 -14.96 27.66 -7.68
C LEU A 353 -14.73 29.10 -7.19
N PRO A 354 -15.70 29.69 -6.46
CA PRO A 354 -15.61 31.06 -5.99
C PRO A 354 -14.43 31.33 -5.05
N GLY A 355 -13.60 32.30 -5.40
CA GLY A 355 -12.42 32.70 -4.64
C GLY A 355 -11.18 31.81 -4.85
N PHE A 356 -11.13 30.97 -5.86
CA PHE A 356 -9.99 30.06 -6.12
C PHE A 356 -9.05 30.52 -7.25
N SER A 357 -9.29 31.65 -7.89
CA SER A 357 -8.42 32.18 -8.95
C SER A 357 -6.97 32.30 -8.46
N GLY A 358 -6.01 31.76 -9.20
CA GLY A 358 -4.59 31.72 -8.84
C GLY A 358 -4.21 30.70 -7.74
N ARG A 359 -5.20 29.99 -7.13
CA ARG A 359 -4.98 29.04 -6.02
C ARG A 359 -5.02 27.58 -6.42
N LEU A 360 -5.40 27.27 -7.66
CA LEU A 360 -5.35 25.89 -8.19
C LEU A 360 -3.92 25.50 -8.56
N GLY A 361 -3.09 26.46 -8.93
CA GLY A 361 -1.66 26.32 -9.21
C GLY A 361 -1.36 25.72 -10.57
N LYS A 362 -0.21 26.08 -11.13
CA LYS A 362 0.33 25.52 -12.38
C LYS A 362 1.17 24.29 -12.10
N LYS A 363 1.32 23.43 -13.12
CA LYS A 363 2.17 22.24 -13.04
C LYS A 363 3.62 22.65 -12.86
N THR A 364 4.21 22.28 -11.72
CA THR A 364 5.63 22.45 -11.40
C THR A 364 6.19 21.15 -10.88
N ALA A 365 7.48 20.94 -11.06
CA ALA A 365 8.20 19.78 -10.56
C ALA A 365 9.47 20.24 -9.83
N ASP A 366 9.96 19.41 -8.91
CA ASP A 366 11.25 19.59 -8.27
C ASP A 366 12.40 19.16 -9.19
N GLU A 367 13.64 19.27 -8.72
CA GLU A 367 14.85 18.92 -9.46
C GLU A 367 14.89 17.44 -9.90
N ASN A 368 14.12 16.58 -9.24
CA ASN A 368 14.04 15.15 -9.52
C ASN A 368 12.74 14.75 -10.24
N GLU A 369 12.07 15.68 -10.92
CA GLU A 369 10.84 15.49 -11.69
C GLU A 369 9.58 15.16 -10.85
N ALA A 370 9.65 15.11 -9.51
CA ALA A 370 8.46 14.95 -8.69
C ALA A 370 7.56 16.18 -8.79
N GLN A 371 6.27 15.95 -8.94
CA GLN A 371 5.32 17.05 -9.00
C GLN A 371 5.14 17.70 -7.62
N LEU A 372 5.40 18.99 -7.56
CA LEU A 372 5.17 19.78 -6.37
C LEU A 372 3.67 19.88 -6.02
N PRO A 373 3.33 20.10 -4.74
CA PRO A 373 1.96 20.18 -4.28
C PRO A 373 1.20 21.30 -4.98
N ARG A 374 -0.02 21.01 -5.47
CA ARG A 374 -0.94 21.99 -6.04
C ARG A 374 -2.39 21.51 -5.95
N LEU A 375 -3.32 22.42 -5.72
CA LEU A 375 -4.73 22.03 -5.56
C LEU A 375 -5.33 21.45 -6.85
N GLY A 376 -5.02 22.02 -8.02
CA GLY A 376 -5.50 21.50 -9.31
C GLY A 376 -5.22 20.01 -9.50
N ARG A 377 -4.04 19.54 -9.03
CA ARG A 377 -3.72 18.11 -9.06
C ARG A 377 -4.58 17.29 -8.11
N GLU A 378 -4.85 17.77 -6.91
CA GLU A 378 -5.72 17.11 -5.93
C GLU A 378 -7.16 17.02 -6.46
N LEU A 379 -7.65 18.08 -7.12
CA LEU A 379 -8.95 18.08 -7.79
C LEU A 379 -8.99 17.06 -8.93
N ALA A 380 -7.94 17.03 -9.77
CA ALA A 380 -7.81 16.05 -10.85
C ALA A 380 -7.78 14.61 -10.31
N SER A 381 -7.06 14.35 -9.22
CA SER A 381 -7.01 13.04 -8.57
C SER A 381 -8.39 12.63 -8.05
N ALA A 382 -9.13 13.55 -7.43
CA ALA A 382 -10.49 13.30 -6.96
C ALA A 382 -11.46 12.98 -8.13
N ALA A 383 -11.38 13.72 -9.23
CA ALA A 383 -12.18 13.45 -10.43
C ALA A 383 -11.88 12.07 -11.04
N LYS A 384 -10.59 11.69 -11.12
CA LYS A 384 -10.15 10.39 -11.67
C LYS A 384 -10.72 9.19 -10.91
N LEU A 385 -11.05 9.35 -9.64
CA LEU A 385 -11.71 8.28 -8.87
C LEU A 385 -13.11 7.95 -9.40
N ALA A 386 -13.76 8.90 -10.09
CA ALA A 386 -15.00 8.65 -10.83
C ALA A 386 -14.81 7.98 -12.20
N GLY A 387 -13.54 7.71 -12.59
CA GLY A 387 -13.20 7.01 -13.84
C GLY A 387 -12.93 7.92 -15.03
N VAL A 388 -12.98 9.27 -14.87
CA VAL A 388 -12.65 10.21 -15.96
C VAL A 388 -11.14 10.28 -16.21
N ALA A 389 -10.74 10.67 -17.42
CA ALA A 389 -9.33 10.79 -17.79
C ALA A 389 -8.62 11.93 -17.05
N GLY A 390 -9.33 13.05 -16.81
CA GLY A 390 -8.82 14.22 -16.11
C GLY A 390 -9.80 15.37 -16.10
N ILE A 391 -9.32 16.52 -15.72
CA ILE A 391 -10.05 17.80 -15.73
C ILE A 391 -9.14 18.89 -16.29
N PHE A 392 -9.74 20.00 -16.75
CA PHE A 392 -9.05 21.27 -16.97
C PHE A 392 -9.47 22.27 -15.91
N HIS A 393 -8.63 23.22 -15.60
CA HIS A 393 -8.98 24.32 -14.66
C HIS A 393 -8.45 25.67 -15.12
N SER A 394 -9.11 26.72 -14.69
CA SER A 394 -8.87 28.10 -15.16
C SER A 394 -7.42 28.57 -15.02
N ASP A 395 -6.69 28.16 -13.98
CA ASP A 395 -5.31 28.62 -13.74
C ASP A 395 -4.28 28.01 -14.72
N GLU A 396 -4.64 26.93 -15.42
CA GLU A 396 -3.81 26.32 -16.48
C GLU A 396 -4.25 26.74 -17.89
N LEU A 397 -5.43 27.32 -18.04
CA LEU A 397 -5.97 27.78 -19.31
C LEU A 397 -5.61 29.26 -19.58
N PRO A 398 -5.45 29.70 -20.87
CA PRO A 398 -5.63 28.91 -22.09
C PRO A 398 -4.47 27.94 -22.36
N ALA A 399 -4.80 26.69 -22.70
CA ALA A 399 -3.87 25.62 -23.04
C ALA A 399 -4.63 24.42 -23.62
N TYR A 400 -3.93 23.41 -24.08
CA TYR A 400 -4.49 22.12 -24.54
C TYR A 400 -5.48 22.23 -25.74
N GLY A 401 -5.33 23.26 -26.57
CA GLY A 401 -6.27 23.55 -27.67
C GLY A 401 -7.57 24.24 -27.21
N ILE A 402 -7.60 24.74 -25.97
CA ILE A 402 -8.67 25.61 -25.45
C ILE A 402 -8.14 27.06 -25.48
N SER A 403 -8.80 27.93 -26.24
CA SER A 403 -8.39 29.30 -26.50
C SER A 403 -8.86 30.28 -25.39
N SER A 404 -8.33 31.50 -25.43
CA SER A 404 -8.79 32.58 -24.51
C SER A 404 -10.25 32.92 -24.70
N SER A 405 -10.78 32.87 -25.94
CA SER A 405 -12.18 33.15 -26.25
C SER A 405 -13.11 32.14 -25.59
N GLU A 406 -12.77 30.87 -25.59
CA GLU A 406 -13.54 29.81 -24.92
C GLU A 406 -13.48 29.96 -23.39
N VAL A 407 -12.28 30.30 -22.84
CA VAL A 407 -12.14 30.62 -21.41
C VAL A 407 -13.04 31.79 -21.01
N ASP A 408 -13.07 32.87 -21.78
CA ASP A 408 -13.92 34.05 -21.53
C ASP A 408 -15.41 33.69 -21.66
N ALA A 409 -15.78 32.87 -22.62
CA ALA A 409 -17.14 32.37 -22.79
C ALA A 409 -17.59 31.52 -21.58
N VAL A 410 -16.73 30.63 -21.07
CA VAL A 410 -16.98 29.85 -19.84
C VAL A 410 -17.16 30.77 -18.63
N ARG A 411 -16.26 31.76 -18.44
CA ARG A 411 -16.37 32.72 -17.34
C ARG A 411 -17.67 33.48 -17.39
N SER A 412 -18.09 33.93 -18.58
CA SER A 412 -19.35 34.64 -18.81
C SER A 412 -20.56 33.76 -18.52
N ALA A 413 -20.57 32.51 -19.03
CA ALA A 413 -21.64 31.53 -18.81
C ALA A 413 -21.84 31.20 -17.32
N LEU A 414 -20.74 31.11 -16.57
CA LEU A 414 -20.76 30.83 -15.14
C LEU A 414 -20.87 32.10 -14.27
N SER A 415 -20.96 33.31 -14.88
CA SER A 415 -21.03 34.61 -14.18
C SER A 415 -19.89 34.82 -13.17
N LEU A 416 -18.65 34.46 -13.53
CA LEU A 416 -17.49 34.50 -12.64
C LEU A 416 -16.85 35.89 -12.55
N SER A 417 -16.43 36.24 -11.35
CA SER A 417 -15.56 37.40 -11.09
C SER A 417 -14.10 37.06 -11.37
N GLU A 418 -13.20 38.04 -11.38
CA GLU A 418 -11.74 37.81 -11.53
C GLU A 418 -11.14 36.95 -10.42
N GLN A 419 -11.76 36.94 -9.23
CA GLN A 419 -11.30 36.16 -8.08
C GLN A 419 -11.74 34.69 -8.13
N ASP A 420 -12.61 34.31 -9.08
CA ASP A 420 -13.19 32.99 -9.16
C ASP A 420 -12.46 32.12 -10.19
N ALA A 421 -12.34 30.86 -9.88
CA ALA A 421 -11.86 29.81 -10.78
C ALA A 421 -13.01 28.94 -11.28
N PHE A 422 -12.73 28.09 -12.24
CA PHE A 422 -13.64 27.04 -12.71
C PHE A 422 -12.88 25.75 -13.04
N VAL A 423 -13.61 24.65 -13.06
CA VAL A 423 -13.11 23.34 -13.49
C VAL A 423 -14.03 22.80 -14.58
N LEU A 424 -13.41 22.27 -15.64
CA LEU A 424 -14.08 21.57 -16.74
C LEU A 424 -13.81 20.08 -16.68
N CYS A 425 -14.83 19.27 -16.97
CA CYS A 425 -14.72 17.81 -17.14
C CYS A 425 -15.38 17.40 -18.45
N VAL A 426 -14.64 16.67 -19.29
CA VAL A 426 -15.14 16.12 -20.55
C VAL A 426 -15.33 14.63 -20.38
N ALA A 427 -16.58 14.17 -20.32
CA ALA A 427 -16.96 12.78 -20.07
C ALA A 427 -18.44 12.54 -20.40
N PRO A 428 -18.89 11.27 -20.44
CA PRO A 428 -20.32 10.95 -20.42
C PRO A 428 -21.03 11.67 -19.26
N GLY A 429 -22.19 12.26 -19.51
CA GLY A 429 -22.86 13.20 -18.60
C GLY A 429 -22.98 12.70 -17.14
N TRP A 430 -23.34 11.42 -16.92
CA TRP A 430 -23.43 10.83 -15.57
C TRP A 430 -22.05 10.77 -14.87
N GLN A 431 -21.01 10.42 -15.62
CA GLN A 431 -19.65 10.25 -15.10
C GLN A 431 -19.00 11.60 -14.81
N GLY A 432 -19.21 12.58 -15.70
CA GLY A 432 -18.77 13.95 -15.50
C GLY A 432 -19.41 14.61 -14.28
N LYS A 433 -20.70 14.37 -14.04
CA LYS A 433 -21.40 14.83 -12.83
C LYS A 433 -20.77 14.25 -11.55
N LEU A 434 -20.51 12.94 -11.50
CA LEU A 434 -19.85 12.29 -10.36
C LEU A 434 -18.42 12.80 -10.15
N ALA A 435 -17.68 13.06 -11.23
CA ALA A 435 -16.34 13.62 -11.17
C ALA A 435 -16.35 15.04 -10.59
N LEU A 436 -17.25 15.90 -11.05
CA LEU A 436 -17.35 17.29 -10.57
C LEU A 436 -17.92 17.38 -9.15
N GLU A 437 -18.80 16.47 -8.73
CA GLU A 437 -19.20 16.33 -7.33
C GLU A 437 -17.96 16.08 -6.44
N SER A 438 -17.06 15.17 -6.86
CA SER A 438 -15.82 14.87 -6.16
C SER A 438 -14.87 16.07 -6.13
N VAL A 439 -14.79 16.83 -7.22
CA VAL A 439 -14.01 18.08 -7.32
C VAL A 439 -14.51 19.12 -6.33
N VAL A 440 -15.83 19.40 -6.31
CA VAL A 440 -16.43 20.37 -5.38
C VAL A 440 -16.22 19.96 -3.93
N TYR A 441 -16.42 18.68 -3.61
CA TYR A 441 -16.13 18.16 -2.27
C TYR A 441 -14.66 18.38 -1.89
N ARG A 442 -13.72 18.07 -2.79
CA ARG A 442 -12.28 18.28 -2.55
C ARG A 442 -11.91 19.75 -2.41
N ALA A 443 -12.51 20.64 -3.21
CA ALA A 443 -12.32 22.09 -3.10
C ALA A 443 -12.81 22.63 -1.75
N ARG A 444 -13.96 22.18 -1.24
CA ARG A 444 -14.43 22.52 0.12
C ARG A 444 -13.44 22.05 1.19
N ARG A 445 -12.85 20.87 1.01
CA ARG A 445 -11.82 20.34 1.94
C ARG A 445 -10.54 21.15 1.94
N ALA A 446 -10.24 21.94 0.90
CA ALA A 446 -9.06 22.81 0.88
C ALA A 446 -9.09 23.92 1.95
N PHE A 447 -10.25 24.23 2.53
CA PHE A 447 -10.39 25.14 3.68
C PHE A 447 -10.05 24.49 5.03
N HIS A 448 -9.77 23.20 5.04
CA HIS A 448 -9.49 22.41 6.25
C HIS A 448 -8.10 21.81 6.14
N ARG A 449 -7.67 21.12 7.21
CA ARG A 449 -6.48 20.28 7.14
C ARG A 449 -6.66 19.21 6.07
N ILE A 450 -5.55 18.70 5.58
CA ILE A 450 -5.55 17.55 4.68
C ILE A 450 -6.47 16.46 5.26
N PRO A 451 -7.38 15.91 4.45
CA PRO A 451 -8.23 14.84 4.90
C PRO A 451 -7.41 13.60 5.22
N LYS A 452 -7.79 12.89 6.28
CA LYS A 452 -7.28 11.55 6.56
C LYS A 452 -7.60 10.65 5.39
N GLU A 453 -6.58 10.24 4.66
CA GLU A 453 -6.76 9.50 3.42
C GLU A 453 -5.64 8.51 3.17
N VAL A 454 -5.93 7.52 2.34
CA VAL A 454 -4.96 6.60 1.77
C VAL A 454 -4.52 7.13 0.42
N ARG A 455 -3.21 7.12 0.18
CA ARG A 455 -2.59 7.52 -1.09
C ARG A 455 -1.75 6.36 -1.65
N ASN A 456 -1.54 6.35 -2.95
CA ASN A 456 -0.59 5.44 -3.59
C ASN A 456 0.57 6.20 -4.19
N VAL A 457 1.77 5.61 -4.12
CA VAL A 457 2.91 6.03 -4.93
C VAL A 457 2.58 5.82 -6.41
N VAL A 458 2.92 6.81 -7.24
CA VAL A 458 2.67 6.78 -8.68
C VAL A 458 3.79 6.05 -9.38
N ILE A 459 3.50 4.88 -9.93
CA ILE A 459 4.42 4.14 -10.79
C ILE A 459 4.09 4.48 -12.24
N ARG A 460 5.07 5.02 -12.98
CA ARG A 460 4.92 5.37 -14.40
C ARG A 460 5.59 4.32 -15.26
N LYS A 461 4.83 3.75 -16.19
CA LYS A 461 5.38 2.77 -17.14
C LYS A 461 6.49 3.41 -17.98
N GLY A 462 7.71 2.85 -17.92
CA GLY A 462 8.87 3.30 -18.71
C GLY A 462 9.55 4.59 -18.22
N LYS A 463 9.21 5.09 -17.02
CA LYS A 463 9.89 6.21 -16.36
C LYS A 463 10.32 5.81 -14.97
N PRO A 464 11.42 6.37 -14.44
CA PRO A 464 11.77 6.17 -13.03
C PRO A 464 10.67 6.70 -12.12
N GLU A 465 10.53 6.10 -10.95
CA GLU A 465 9.69 6.60 -9.88
C GLU A 465 10.21 7.97 -9.44
N ASP A 466 9.29 8.88 -9.06
CA ASP A 466 9.65 10.22 -8.61
C ASP A 466 9.21 10.51 -7.16
N GLY A 467 8.58 9.53 -6.50
CA GLY A 467 8.05 9.64 -5.16
C GLY A 467 6.67 10.33 -5.06
N THR A 468 6.13 10.77 -6.18
CA THR A 468 4.81 11.41 -6.22
C THR A 468 3.70 10.46 -5.80
N THR A 469 2.73 10.95 -5.00
CA THR A 469 1.55 10.17 -4.59
C THR A 469 0.25 10.72 -5.17
N THR A 470 -0.79 9.87 -5.22
CA THR A 470 -2.17 10.27 -5.57
C THR A 470 -3.16 9.71 -4.55
N ALA A 471 -4.26 10.44 -4.29
CA ALA A 471 -5.33 9.97 -3.43
C ALA A 471 -5.97 8.69 -3.99
N LEU A 472 -6.18 7.70 -3.12
CA LEU A 472 -6.81 6.42 -3.45
C LEU A 472 -8.22 6.33 -2.89
N ARG A 473 -8.39 6.60 -1.60
CA ARG A 473 -9.67 6.51 -0.87
C ARG A 473 -9.57 7.23 0.48
N PRO A 474 -10.70 7.54 1.14
CA PRO A 474 -10.68 7.96 2.54
C PRO A 474 -10.05 6.91 3.45
N LEU A 475 -9.49 7.34 4.57
CA LEU A 475 -9.01 6.41 5.60
C LEU A 475 -10.20 5.62 6.16
N PRO A 476 -10.09 4.29 6.33
CA PRO A 476 -11.15 3.49 6.93
C PRO A 476 -11.47 3.92 8.37
N GLY A 477 -12.73 3.83 8.75
CA GLY A 477 -13.19 4.11 10.12
C GLY A 477 -13.27 2.84 10.98
N GLY A 478 -13.63 3.01 12.28
CA GLY A 478 -13.77 1.91 13.24
C GLY A 478 -14.89 0.90 12.93
N ALA A 479 -15.87 1.28 12.09
CA ALA A 479 -16.97 0.40 11.64
C ALA A 479 -16.53 -0.66 10.61
N ARG A 480 -15.23 -0.76 10.32
CA ARG A 480 -14.67 -1.66 9.29
C ARG A 480 -14.59 -3.11 9.75
N MET A 481 -14.50 -3.37 11.07
CA MET A 481 -14.27 -4.70 11.62
C MET A 481 -15.47 -5.22 12.40
N TYR A 482 -15.72 -6.53 12.26
CA TYR A 482 -16.68 -7.28 13.07
C TYR A 482 -16.21 -8.73 13.25
N PRO A 483 -16.67 -9.47 14.30
CA PRO A 483 -16.17 -10.81 14.58
C PRO A 483 -16.45 -11.81 13.46
N GLU A 484 -15.46 -12.68 13.19
CA GLU A 484 -15.63 -13.88 12.37
C GLU A 484 -16.16 -15.01 13.24
N THR A 485 -17.40 -15.41 13.01
CA THR A 485 -18.08 -16.41 13.83
C THR A 485 -17.84 -17.85 13.40
N ASP A 486 -17.34 -18.06 12.19
CA ASP A 486 -17.11 -19.40 11.63
C ASP A 486 -15.75 -19.99 12.07
N ILE A 487 -14.88 -19.16 12.67
CA ILE A 487 -13.58 -19.59 13.18
C ILE A 487 -13.62 -19.53 14.71
N PRO A 488 -13.45 -20.66 15.40
CA PRO A 488 -13.36 -20.69 16.85
C PRO A 488 -12.19 -19.85 17.37
N VAL A 489 -12.34 -19.32 18.58
CA VAL A 489 -11.24 -18.67 19.31
C VAL A 489 -10.09 -19.67 19.50
N LEU A 490 -8.87 -19.25 19.17
CA LEU A 490 -7.67 -20.04 19.34
C LEU A 490 -6.95 -19.61 20.62
N GLU A 491 -6.83 -20.53 21.58
CA GLU A 491 -6.06 -20.30 22.80
C GLU A 491 -4.56 -20.46 22.54
N ILE A 492 -3.76 -19.50 23.01
CA ILE A 492 -2.30 -19.58 23.07
C ILE A 492 -1.93 -19.98 24.49
N THR A 493 -1.62 -21.26 24.68
CA THR A 493 -1.23 -21.77 25.98
C THR A 493 0.15 -21.25 26.42
N PRO A 494 0.37 -21.09 27.76
CA PRO A 494 1.70 -20.72 28.29
C PRO A 494 2.82 -21.64 27.80
N ASP A 495 2.55 -22.95 27.72
CA ASP A 495 3.54 -23.96 27.26
C ASP A 495 3.93 -23.72 25.80
N ARG A 496 2.95 -23.44 24.92
CA ARG A 496 3.23 -23.09 23.51
C ARG A 496 4.09 -21.84 23.40
N TRP A 497 3.75 -20.80 24.15
CA TRP A 497 4.52 -19.56 24.18
C TRP A 497 5.94 -19.78 24.69
N SER A 498 6.11 -20.51 25.82
CA SER A 498 7.43 -20.84 26.36
C SER A 498 8.28 -21.61 25.35
N SER A 499 7.68 -22.63 24.71
CA SER A 499 8.38 -23.40 23.68
C SER A 499 8.85 -22.52 22.50
N ILE A 500 8.06 -21.53 22.08
CA ILE A 500 8.47 -20.56 21.06
C ILE A 500 9.66 -19.74 21.54
N CYS A 501 9.61 -19.19 22.76
CA CYS A 501 10.68 -18.35 23.32
C CYS A 501 11.99 -19.12 23.54
N GLU A 502 11.93 -20.41 23.83
CA GLU A 502 13.11 -21.28 24.01
C GLU A 502 13.77 -21.67 22.68
N ASN A 503 13.04 -21.59 21.56
CA ASN A 503 13.49 -22.06 20.25
C ASN A 503 13.50 -20.92 19.21
N LEU A 504 13.96 -19.74 19.60
CA LEU A 504 14.08 -18.61 18.67
C LEU A 504 15.16 -18.88 17.60
N PRO A 505 14.92 -18.48 16.37
CA PRO A 505 15.89 -18.59 15.30
C PRO A 505 17.09 -17.63 15.56
N LEU A 506 18.25 -18.03 15.07
CA LEU A 506 19.42 -17.17 15.10
C LEU A 506 19.21 -15.93 14.23
N THR A 507 19.66 -14.79 14.74
CA THR A 507 19.73 -13.54 13.97
C THR A 507 20.78 -13.63 12.86
N VAL A 508 20.70 -12.78 11.84
CA VAL A 508 21.74 -12.68 10.79
C VAL A 508 23.13 -12.41 11.40
N HIS A 509 23.20 -11.65 12.50
CA HIS A 509 24.47 -11.37 13.18
C HIS A 509 25.07 -12.64 13.77
N GLU A 510 24.32 -13.38 14.56
CA GLU A 510 24.74 -14.66 15.17
C GLU A 510 25.12 -15.70 14.11
N ARG A 511 24.34 -15.78 13.01
CA ARG A 511 24.64 -16.65 11.86
C ARG A 511 25.97 -16.26 11.21
N LYS A 512 26.24 -14.96 11.04
CA LYS A 512 27.49 -14.45 10.49
C LYS A 512 28.68 -14.77 11.40
N GLU A 513 28.54 -14.59 12.70
CA GLU A 513 29.59 -14.96 13.68
C GLU A 513 29.88 -16.47 13.64
N ARG A 514 28.84 -17.30 13.60
CA ARG A 514 28.96 -18.75 13.48
C ARG A 514 29.68 -19.19 12.18
N LEU A 515 29.41 -18.53 11.05
CA LEU A 515 30.10 -18.81 9.78
C LEU A 515 31.56 -18.32 9.78
N ASN A 516 31.88 -17.20 10.43
CA ASN A 516 33.24 -16.65 10.47
C ASN A 516 34.24 -17.59 11.17
N VAL A 517 33.77 -18.42 12.10
CA VAL A 517 34.61 -19.43 12.78
C VAL A 517 35.07 -20.55 11.82
N LEU A 518 34.37 -20.75 10.69
CA LEU A 518 34.66 -21.81 9.73
C LEU A 518 35.77 -21.44 8.71
N GLU A 519 36.40 -20.28 8.86
CA GLU A 519 37.47 -19.78 7.96
C GLU A 519 37.01 -19.75 6.45
N LEU A 520 35.78 -19.49 6.20
CA LEU A 520 35.24 -19.26 4.85
C LEU A 520 35.64 -17.87 4.34
N SER A 521 35.69 -17.70 3.02
CA SER A 521 35.88 -16.36 2.44
C SER A 521 34.66 -15.46 2.69
N THR A 522 34.87 -14.15 2.78
CA THR A 522 33.78 -13.18 2.94
C THR A 522 32.66 -13.36 1.91
N ASN A 523 33.03 -13.61 0.64
CA ASN A 523 32.07 -13.85 -0.43
C ASN A 523 31.23 -15.12 -0.21
N GLN A 524 31.85 -16.19 0.32
CA GLN A 524 31.10 -17.42 0.65
C GLN A 524 30.15 -17.19 1.82
N VAL A 525 30.59 -16.47 2.87
CA VAL A 525 29.73 -16.13 4.01
C VAL A 525 28.51 -15.33 3.55
N GLU A 526 28.73 -14.30 2.75
CA GLU A 526 27.63 -13.49 2.21
C GLU A 526 26.71 -14.28 1.28
N ALA A 527 27.26 -15.12 0.42
CA ALA A 527 26.46 -15.94 -0.49
C ALA A 527 25.61 -16.98 0.28
N LEU A 528 26.17 -17.63 1.31
CA LEU A 528 25.43 -18.58 2.16
C LEU A 528 24.30 -17.90 2.93
N LEU A 529 24.55 -16.72 3.50
CA LEU A 529 23.52 -15.94 4.20
C LEU A 529 22.43 -15.43 3.25
N ASN A 530 22.84 -14.88 2.11
CA ASN A 530 21.90 -14.39 1.09
C ASN A 530 21.06 -15.52 0.47
N GLY A 531 21.66 -16.70 0.30
CA GLY A 531 20.97 -17.89 -0.17
C GLY A 531 20.11 -18.56 0.90
N GLU A 532 20.24 -18.18 2.16
CA GLU A 532 19.57 -18.81 3.31
C GLU A 532 19.89 -20.32 3.43
N ILE A 533 21.11 -20.70 3.08
CA ILE A 533 21.60 -22.10 3.07
C ILE A 533 22.65 -22.40 4.15
N ASP A 534 22.88 -21.44 5.04
CA ASP A 534 23.81 -21.59 6.18
C ASP A 534 23.36 -22.72 7.14
N ASP A 535 22.05 -22.91 7.37
CA ASP A 535 21.57 -24.03 8.20
C ASP A 535 21.86 -25.39 7.55
N LEU A 536 21.77 -25.49 6.22
CA LEU A 536 22.13 -26.69 5.48
C LEU A 536 23.65 -26.95 5.54
N LEU A 537 24.46 -25.87 5.53
CA LEU A 537 25.90 -25.98 5.73
C LEU A 537 26.21 -26.63 7.08
N PHE A 538 25.63 -26.15 8.17
CA PHE A 538 25.86 -26.70 9.51
C PHE A 538 25.30 -28.11 9.67
N GLN A 539 24.17 -28.46 9.05
CA GLN A 539 23.65 -29.82 9.03
C GLN A 539 24.66 -30.80 8.40
N GLY A 540 25.39 -30.38 7.37
CA GLY A 540 26.42 -31.23 6.76
C GLY A 540 27.68 -31.35 7.61
N ILE A 541 28.08 -30.28 8.28
CA ILE A 541 29.28 -30.23 9.14
C ILE A 541 29.06 -31.02 10.44
N GLU A 542 27.94 -30.79 11.10
CA GLU A 542 27.57 -31.36 12.41
C GLU A 542 26.86 -32.74 12.27
N GLY A 543 26.51 -33.11 11.04
CA GLY A 543 25.81 -34.35 10.73
C GLY A 543 26.73 -35.59 10.64
N PRO A 544 26.17 -36.77 10.37
CA PRO A 544 26.91 -38.04 10.42
C PRO A 544 28.04 -38.17 9.39
N LEU A 545 28.08 -37.29 8.37
CA LEU A 545 29.14 -37.30 7.36
C LEU A 545 30.31 -36.38 7.70
N GLU A 546 30.18 -35.51 8.71
CA GLU A 546 31.20 -34.56 9.21
C GLU A 546 31.92 -33.85 8.05
N LEU A 547 31.15 -33.21 7.16
CA LEU A 547 31.67 -32.63 5.91
C LEU A 547 32.67 -31.50 6.19
N PRO A 548 33.78 -31.41 5.46
CA PRO A 548 34.74 -30.31 5.59
C PRO A 548 34.04 -28.98 5.19
N PRO A 549 34.09 -27.93 6.05
CA PRO A 549 33.33 -26.70 5.84
C PRO A 549 33.55 -26.04 4.48
N LYS A 550 34.81 -25.91 4.05
CA LYS A 550 35.17 -25.24 2.78
C LYS A 550 34.68 -26.02 1.54
N ALA A 551 34.86 -27.34 1.56
CA ALA A 551 34.43 -28.21 0.45
C ALA A 551 32.89 -28.24 0.36
N TRP A 552 32.21 -28.34 1.50
CA TRP A 552 30.76 -28.37 1.56
C TRP A 552 30.13 -27.02 1.16
N ALA A 553 30.69 -25.88 1.67
CA ALA A 553 30.24 -24.56 1.26
C ALA A 553 30.39 -24.32 -0.25
N SER A 554 31.52 -24.71 -0.84
CA SER A 554 31.73 -24.61 -2.30
C SER A 554 30.72 -25.46 -3.08
N ALA A 555 30.48 -26.69 -2.66
CA ALA A 555 29.52 -27.58 -3.31
C ALA A 555 28.08 -27.02 -3.27
N LEU A 556 27.63 -26.50 -2.12
CA LEU A 556 26.31 -25.87 -1.98
C LEU A 556 26.14 -24.66 -2.89
N LEU A 557 27.17 -23.81 -3.00
CA LEU A 557 27.13 -22.59 -3.79
C LEU A 557 27.26 -22.84 -5.30
N GLU A 558 27.99 -23.89 -5.73
CA GLU A 558 28.24 -24.22 -7.13
C GLU A 558 27.11 -25.08 -7.75
N THR A 559 26.58 -26.05 -6.97
CA THR A 559 25.67 -27.07 -7.50
C THR A 559 24.20 -26.77 -7.15
N GLY A 560 23.95 -25.99 -6.11
CA GLY A 560 22.60 -25.73 -5.60
C GLY A 560 22.10 -26.79 -4.61
N ILE A 561 20.84 -26.63 -4.17
CA ILE A 561 20.27 -27.35 -3.03
C ILE A 561 19.15 -28.34 -3.41
N ASP A 562 18.93 -28.61 -4.68
CA ASP A 562 17.80 -29.45 -5.13
C ASP A 562 17.89 -30.90 -4.61
N LYS A 563 19.11 -31.42 -4.44
CA LYS A 563 19.38 -32.79 -3.98
C LYS A 563 20.43 -32.78 -2.85
N PRO A 564 20.16 -32.22 -1.68
CA PRO A 564 21.18 -31.95 -0.65
C PRO A 564 21.86 -33.24 -0.13
N ASN A 565 21.12 -34.33 0.04
CA ASN A 565 21.67 -35.60 0.54
C ASN A 565 22.62 -36.26 -0.48
N ALA A 566 22.28 -36.23 -1.76
CA ALA A 566 23.15 -36.77 -2.82
C ALA A 566 24.41 -35.92 -2.96
N LEU A 567 24.27 -34.57 -2.87
CA LEU A 567 25.40 -33.66 -2.87
C LEU A 567 26.33 -33.87 -1.66
N ALA A 568 25.78 -34.02 -0.46
CA ALA A 568 26.54 -34.31 0.77
C ALA A 568 27.32 -35.61 0.64
N THR A 569 26.66 -36.68 0.14
CA THR A 569 27.33 -37.97 -0.11
C THR A 569 28.44 -37.84 -1.15
N SER A 570 28.22 -37.08 -2.21
CA SER A 570 29.22 -36.87 -3.26
C SER A 570 30.46 -36.13 -2.72
N VAL A 571 30.25 -35.08 -1.88
CA VAL A 571 31.36 -34.37 -1.23
C VAL A 571 32.14 -35.31 -0.30
N HIS A 572 31.45 -36.09 0.52
CA HIS A 572 32.08 -37.03 1.44
C HIS A 572 32.95 -38.06 0.68
N LEU A 573 32.45 -38.67 -0.38
CA LEU A 573 33.19 -39.64 -1.19
C LEU A 573 34.38 -39.01 -1.93
N ARG A 574 34.27 -37.77 -2.36
CA ARG A 574 35.39 -37.02 -2.97
C ARG A 574 36.52 -36.74 -1.99
N GLU A 575 36.19 -36.31 -0.78
CA GLU A 575 37.18 -36.06 0.28
C GLU A 575 37.91 -37.33 0.70
N GLN A 576 37.26 -38.50 0.59
CA GLN A 576 37.88 -39.81 0.80
C GLN A 576 38.66 -40.32 -0.41
N GLY A 577 38.67 -39.62 -1.53
CA GLY A 577 39.32 -40.05 -2.77
C GLY A 577 38.62 -41.22 -3.49
N LEU A 578 37.39 -41.49 -3.13
CA LEU A 578 36.58 -42.59 -3.71
C LEU A 578 35.76 -42.16 -4.93
N LEU A 579 35.65 -40.85 -5.19
CA LEU A 579 34.86 -40.30 -6.28
C LEU A 579 35.63 -39.16 -6.96
N THR A 580 35.64 -39.16 -8.31
CA THR A 580 36.18 -38.02 -9.08
C THR A 580 35.15 -36.89 -9.22
N ARG A 581 35.57 -35.74 -9.74
CA ARG A 581 34.64 -34.61 -10.00
C ARG A 581 33.59 -35.00 -11.01
N GLU A 582 33.99 -35.64 -12.11
CA GLU A 582 33.08 -36.10 -13.16
C GLU A 582 32.13 -37.20 -12.66
N GLY A 583 32.63 -38.09 -11.80
CA GLY A 583 31.78 -39.12 -11.15
C GLY A 583 30.73 -38.51 -10.21
N ALA A 584 31.06 -37.39 -9.53
CA ALA A 584 30.11 -36.67 -8.69
C ALA A 584 28.98 -36.01 -9.52
N GLU A 585 29.34 -35.40 -10.66
CA GLU A 585 28.34 -34.84 -11.59
C GLU A 585 27.38 -35.90 -12.11
N THR A 586 27.90 -37.09 -12.50
CA THR A 586 27.06 -38.21 -12.94
C THR A 586 26.13 -38.72 -11.83
N LEU A 587 26.63 -38.84 -10.60
CA LEU A 587 25.84 -39.28 -9.44
C LEU A 587 24.68 -38.29 -9.16
N LEU A 588 24.91 -37.00 -9.29
CA LEU A 588 23.89 -35.97 -9.08
C LEU A 588 22.85 -35.92 -10.20
N MET A 589 23.23 -36.28 -11.44
CA MET A 589 22.30 -36.38 -12.56
C MET A 589 21.37 -37.61 -12.45
N GLU A 590 21.87 -38.73 -11.93
CA GLU A 590 21.13 -39.99 -11.84
C GLU A 590 20.31 -40.14 -10.53
N SER A 591 20.61 -39.36 -9.48
CA SER A 591 19.89 -39.36 -8.20
C SER A 591 18.67 -38.40 -8.23
#